data_295b71f5647c3758fac981fb4c187d13
#
_entry.id   295b71f5647c3758fac981fb4c187d13
#
_cell.length_a   1.000
_cell.length_b   1.000
_cell.length_c   1.000
_cell.angle_alpha   90.00
_cell.angle_beta   90.00
_cell.angle_gamma   90.00
#
_symmetry.space_group_name_H-M   'P 1'
#
loop_
_entity.id
_entity.type
_entity.pdbx_description
1 polymer ?
#
loop_
_entity_poly.entity_id
_entity_poly.type
_entity_poly.pdbx_seq_one_letter_code
_entity_poly.pdbx_strand_id
1 'polypeptide(L)'
;MGKKKLIIHDVNKSFVVNGQSVDVLKDINLEIEEGEFVVIVGHSGCGKSTLLKMIAGLEKNDTGILSVDGKKVDGPGMDRGMIFQEHRLFPWMSIEKNVQLGLKGLSKEEKRKLSDQYLELVKLSEFKKAYPSQLSGGMSQRAAIARSLVSQPEILL
;
A
#
# COMPACT_ATOMS: atom_id res chain seq x y z
N MET A 1 13.35 -5.89 -23.30
CA MET A 1 12.89 -6.45 -22.02
C MET A 1 13.00 -5.35 -21.01
N GLY A 2 11.87 -4.97 -20.38
CA GLY A 2 11.86 -3.98 -19.30
C GLY A 2 12.57 -4.50 -18.04
N LYS A 3 12.93 -3.59 -17.15
CA LYS A 3 13.51 -3.95 -15.86
C LYS A 3 12.40 -4.57 -15.00
N LYS A 4 12.62 -5.82 -14.54
CA LYS A 4 11.68 -6.48 -13.61
C LYS A 4 11.67 -5.74 -12.29
N LYS A 5 10.49 -5.24 -11.91
CA LYS A 5 10.26 -4.48 -10.68
C LYS A 5 9.88 -5.38 -9.52
N LEU A 6 8.94 -6.31 -9.75
CA LEU A 6 8.48 -7.29 -8.77
C LEU A 6 8.68 -8.69 -9.34
N ILE A 7 9.23 -9.57 -8.53
CA ILE A 7 9.37 -11.00 -8.85
C ILE A 7 8.77 -11.80 -7.69
N ILE A 8 7.83 -12.67 -8.02
CA ILE A 8 7.24 -13.67 -7.15
C ILE A 8 7.52 -15.02 -7.78
N HIS A 9 8.19 -15.92 -7.06
CA HIS A 9 8.59 -17.23 -7.57
C HIS A 9 8.27 -18.32 -6.55
N ASP A 10 7.42 -19.27 -6.96
CA ASP A 10 6.96 -20.44 -6.18
C ASP A 10 6.46 -20.08 -4.76
N VAL A 11 5.76 -18.94 -4.67
CA VAL A 11 5.30 -18.42 -3.39
C VAL A 11 4.06 -19.16 -2.93
N ASN A 12 4.12 -19.65 -1.69
CA ASN A 12 3.02 -20.31 -1.00
C ASN A 12 2.71 -19.63 0.32
N LYS A 13 1.42 -19.65 0.69
CA LYS A 13 0.92 -19.13 1.96
C LYS A 13 -0.26 -19.92 2.47
N SER A 14 -0.14 -20.40 3.71
CA SER A 14 -1.21 -21.07 4.45
C SER A 14 -1.51 -20.32 5.76
N PHE A 15 -2.70 -20.51 6.28
CA PHE A 15 -3.09 -20.04 7.61
C PHE A 15 -3.69 -21.19 8.41
N VAL A 16 -3.48 -21.18 9.72
CA VAL A 16 -4.13 -22.14 10.63
C VAL A 16 -5.49 -21.56 11.06
N VAL A 17 -6.56 -22.21 10.68
CA VAL A 17 -7.95 -21.86 11.04
C VAL A 17 -8.54 -23.03 11.80
N ASN A 18 -8.95 -22.82 13.04
CA ASN A 18 -9.52 -23.87 13.90
C ASN A 18 -8.66 -25.15 13.99
N GLY A 19 -7.32 -24.96 14.05
CA GLY A 19 -6.36 -26.07 14.13
C GLY A 19 -6.06 -26.80 12.80
N GLN A 20 -6.67 -26.38 11.70
CA GLN A 20 -6.43 -26.93 10.36
C GLN A 20 -5.65 -25.94 9.50
N SER A 21 -4.69 -26.45 8.73
CA SER A 21 -3.99 -25.65 7.74
C SER A 21 -4.87 -25.43 6.51
N VAL A 22 -5.02 -24.18 6.11
CA VAL A 22 -5.75 -23.77 4.92
C VAL A 22 -4.81 -23.06 3.97
N ASP A 23 -4.57 -23.65 2.80
CA ASP A 23 -3.77 -23.03 1.74
C ASP A 23 -4.53 -21.88 1.12
N VAL A 24 -3.96 -20.67 1.17
CA VAL A 24 -4.57 -19.45 0.61
C VAL A 24 -3.89 -19.06 -0.70
N LEU A 25 -2.60 -19.26 -0.80
CA LEU A 25 -1.84 -19.06 -2.04
C LEU A 25 -0.98 -20.29 -2.28
N LYS A 26 -0.98 -20.79 -3.52
CA LYS A 26 -0.23 -21.98 -3.91
C LYS A 26 0.48 -21.75 -5.24
N ASP A 27 1.78 -22.00 -5.24
CA ASP A 27 2.67 -21.97 -6.41
C ASP A 27 2.49 -20.66 -7.24
N ILE A 28 2.42 -19.50 -6.55
CA ILE A 28 2.25 -18.23 -7.21
C ILE A 28 3.54 -17.80 -7.87
N ASN A 29 3.46 -17.59 -9.18
CA ASN A 29 4.55 -17.09 -10.02
C ASN A 29 4.06 -15.85 -10.76
N LEU A 30 4.75 -14.72 -10.60
CA LEU A 30 4.38 -13.44 -11.23
C LEU A 30 5.63 -12.57 -11.37
N GLU A 31 5.82 -11.98 -12.53
CA GLU A 31 6.86 -10.99 -12.78
C GLU A 31 6.18 -9.73 -13.33
N ILE A 32 6.52 -8.57 -12.77
CA ILE A 32 5.97 -7.28 -13.16
C ILE A 32 7.13 -6.36 -13.53
N GLU A 33 7.04 -5.71 -14.69
CA GLU A 33 8.02 -4.73 -15.15
C GLU A 33 7.76 -3.33 -14.57
N GLU A 34 8.75 -2.46 -14.63
CA GLU A 34 8.62 -1.08 -14.19
C GLU A 34 7.60 -0.32 -15.05
N GLY A 35 6.68 0.42 -14.40
CA GLY A 35 5.61 1.18 -15.06
C GLY A 35 4.38 0.35 -15.46
N GLU A 36 4.37 -0.94 -15.16
CA GLU A 36 3.24 -1.81 -15.49
C GLU A 36 2.05 -1.59 -14.54
N PHE A 37 0.84 -1.61 -15.11
CA PHE A 37 -0.41 -1.59 -14.35
C PHE A 37 -1.04 -2.98 -14.35
N VAL A 38 -1.15 -3.60 -13.18
CA VAL A 38 -1.62 -4.97 -13.02
C VAL A 38 -2.93 -5.00 -12.23
N VAL A 39 -3.89 -5.78 -12.70
CA VAL A 39 -5.16 -6.01 -12.02
C VAL A 39 -5.28 -7.47 -11.59
N ILE A 40 -5.51 -7.70 -10.29
CA ILE A 40 -5.74 -9.03 -9.72
C ILE A 40 -7.25 -9.24 -9.55
N VAL A 41 -7.81 -10.21 -10.30
CA VAL A 41 -9.24 -10.53 -10.31
C VAL A 41 -9.47 -11.92 -9.71
N GLY A 42 -10.58 -12.11 -9.03
CA GLY A 42 -10.98 -13.39 -8.46
C GLY A 42 -12.11 -13.24 -7.44
N HIS A 43 -12.72 -14.35 -7.04
CA HIS A 43 -13.81 -14.38 -6.04
C HIS A 43 -13.35 -13.92 -4.66
N SER A 44 -14.27 -13.61 -3.76
CA SER A 44 -13.96 -13.27 -2.36
C SER A 44 -13.25 -14.45 -1.67
N GLY A 45 -12.22 -14.15 -0.89
CA GLY A 45 -11.45 -15.17 -0.16
C GLY A 45 -10.37 -15.92 -0.95
N CYS A 46 -10.18 -15.69 -2.26
CA CYS A 46 -9.16 -16.38 -3.06
C CYS A 46 -7.70 -15.87 -2.86
N GLY A 47 -7.42 -15.10 -1.81
CA GLY A 47 -6.05 -14.70 -1.47
C GLY A 47 -5.55 -13.38 -2.06
N LYS A 48 -6.33 -12.61 -2.84
CA LYS A 48 -5.90 -11.32 -3.43
C LYS A 48 -5.30 -10.35 -2.42
N SER A 49 -6.02 -10.11 -1.33
CA SER A 49 -5.54 -9.20 -0.27
C SER A 49 -4.34 -9.76 0.49
N THR A 50 -4.21 -11.08 0.59
CA THR A 50 -3.05 -11.75 1.17
C THR A 50 -1.82 -11.52 0.29
N LEU A 51 -1.95 -11.69 -1.03
CA LEU A 51 -0.87 -11.43 -1.98
C LEU A 51 -0.42 -9.96 -1.92
N LEU A 52 -1.36 -9.00 -1.94
CA LEU A 52 -1.04 -7.57 -1.80
C LEU A 52 -0.33 -7.26 -0.48
N LYS A 53 -0.80 -7.85 0.64
CA LYS A 53 -0.13 -7.70 1.95
C LYS A 53 1.28 -8.27 1.95
N MET A 54 1.51 -9.38 1.25
CA MET A 54 2.84 -9.97 1.13
C MET A 54 3.76 -9.08 0.30
N ILE A 55 3.29 -8.52 -0.83
CA ILE A 55 4.05 -7.56 -1.62
C ILE A 55 4.37 -6.31 -0.78
N ALA A 56 3.42 -5.82 0.03
CA ALA A 56 3.65 -4.70 0.95
C ALA A 56 4.61 -5.04 2.12
N GLY A 57 4.94 -6.31 2.33
CA GLY A 57 5.75 -6.78 3.47
C GLY A 57 4.99 -6.83 4.79
N LEU A 58 3.66 -6.76 4.75
CA LEU A 58 2.78 -6.85 5.94
C LEU A 58 2.46 -8.29 6.32
N GLU A 59 2.68 -9.23 5.42
CA GLU A 59 2.51 -10.66 5.61
C GLU A 59 3.72 -11.38 5.02
N LYS A 60 4.17 -12.46 5.65
CA LYS A 60 5.30 -13.26 5.16
C LYS A 60 4.79 -14.45 4.37
N ASN A 61 5.49 -14.79 3.29
CA ASN A 61 5.31 -16.07 2.59
C ASN A 61 5.89 -17.22 3.43
N ASP A 62 5.29 -18.42 3.28
CA ASP A 62 5.79 -19.62 3.95
C ASP A 62 6.96 -20.21 3.16
N THR A 63 6.85 -20.25 1.82
CA THR A 63 7.91 -20.69 0.90
C THR A 63 7.99 -19.79 -0.32
N GLY A 64 9.02 -19.97 -1.13
CA GLY A 64 9.26 -19.22 -2.36
C GLY A 64 9.96 -17.88 -2.13
N ILE A 65 10.10 -17.13 -3.22
CA ILE A 65 10.84 -15.85 -3.23
C ILE A 65 9.89 -14.72 -3.65
N LEU A 66 9.89 -13.65 -2.87
CA LEU A 66 9.23 -12.40 -3.20
C LEU A 66 10.26 -11.27 -3.10
N SER A 67 10.51 -10.57 -4.20
CA SER A 67 11.53 -9.52 -4.27
C SER A 67 11.05 -8.32 -5.07
N VAL A 68 11.52 -7.13 -4.68
CA VAL A 68 11.32 -5.85 -5.35
C VAL A 68 12.69 -5.29 -5.70
N ASP A 69 12.92 -4.92 -6.95
CA ASP A 69 14.23 -4.48 -7.47
C ASP A 69 15.38 -5.44 -7.09
N GLY A 70 15.14 -6.74 -7.10
CA GLY A 70 16.10 -7.78 -6.73
C GLY A 70 16.37 -7.90 -5.22
N LYS A 71 15.72 -7.10 -4.37
CA LYS A 71 15.82 -7.18 -2.91
C LYS A 71 14.65 -7.97 -2.35
N LYS A 72 14.94 -8.95 -1.51
CA LYS A 72 13.91 -9.74 -0.84
C LYS A 72 13.02 -8.85 0.03
N VAL A 73 11.72 -9.12 0.01
CA VAL A 73 10.74 -8.44 0.87
C VAL A 73 10.71 -9.15 2.23
N ASP A 74 11.37 -8.56 3.22
CA ASP A 74 11.42 -9.10 4.59
C ASP A 74 10.50 -8.34 5.57
N GLY A 75 9.89 -7.23 5.14
CA GLY A 75 8.98 -6.41 5.93
C GLY A 75 8.49 -5.18 5.17
N PRO A 76 7.70 -4.31 5.83
CA PRO A 76 7.22 -3.08 5.22
C PRO A 76 8.37 -2.15 4.84
N GLY A 77 8.25 -1.49 3.68
CA GLY A 77 9.22 -0.53 3.15
C GLY A 77 8.57 0.76 2.68
N MET A 78 9.35 1.84 2.60
CA MET A 78 8.90 3.13 2.07
C MET A 78 8.74 3.11 0.54
N ASP A 79 9.37 2.16 -0.11
CA ASP A 79 9.32 1.87 -1.54
C ASP A 79 7.97 1.28 -1.98
N ARG A 80 7.14 0.83 -1.04
CA ARG A 80 5.83 0.20 -1.28
C ARG A 80 4.72 0.91 -0.54
N GLY A 81 3.82 1.55 -1.27
CA GLY A 81 2.60 2.16 -0.75
C GLY A 81 1.44 1.16 -0.80
N MET A 82 0.66 1.07 0.26
CA MET A 82 -0.57 0.27 0.28
C MET A 82 -1.78 1.14 0.61
N ILE A 83 -2.80 1.08 -0.24
CA ILE A 83 -4.09 1.71 -0.02
C ILE A 83 -5.07 0.63 0.41
N PHE A 84 -5.52 0.70 1.66
CA PHE A 84 -6.47 -0.26 2.20
C PHE A 84 -7.91 0.04 1.74
N GLN A 85 -8.75 -0.97 1.69
CA GLN A 85 -10.18 -0.81 1.42
C GLN A 85 -10.85 0.12 2.44
N GLU A 86 -10.47 0.02 3.71
CA GLU A 86 -10.79 1.01 4.74
C GLU A 86 -9.72 2.10 4.74
N HIS A 87 -10.10 3.36 4.75
CA HIS A 87 -9.18 4.49 4.62
C HIS A 87 -8.11 4.58 5.73
N ARG A 88 -8.37 4.00 6.92
CA ARG A 88 -7.44 3.90 8.06
C ARG A 88 -6.70 5.21 8.37
N LEU A 89 -7.39 6.33 8.30
CA LEU A 89 -6.86 7.61 8.74
C LEU A 89 -6.81 7.66 10.27
N PHE A 90 -5.81 8.34 10.81
CA PHE A 90 -5.72 8.57 12.26
C PHE A 90 -6.77 9.60 12.69
N PRO A 91 -7.78 9.22 13.47
CA PRO A 91 -8.95 10.07 13.75
C PRO A 91 -8.62 11.31 14.59
N TRP A 92 -7.51 11.28 15.34
CA TRP A 92 -7.03 12.40 16.17
C TRP A 92 -6.10 13.37 15.43
N MET A 93 -5.86 13.15 14.15
CA MET A 93 -5.03 14.02 13.30
C MET A 93 -5.85 14.69 12.22
N SER A 94 -5.51 15.95 11.90
CA SER A 94 -6.06 16.61 10.72
C SER A 94 -5.67 15.86 9.43
N ILE A 95 -6.38 16.11 8.34
CA ILE A 95 -6.10 15.50 7.04
C ILE A 95 -4.69 15.82 6.56
N GLU A 96 -4.26 17.09 6.68
CA GLU A 96 -2.88 17.48 6.37
C GLU A 96 -1.85 16.66 7.17
N LYS A 97 -2.06 16.50 8.48
CA LYS A 97 -1.16 15.71 9.33
C LYS A 97 -1.17 14.23 8.97
N ASN A 98 -2.34 13.68 8.61
CA ASN A 98 -2.43 12.31 8.11
C ASN A 98 -1.59 12.11 6.85
N VAL A 99 -1.65 13.04 5.89
CA VAL A 99 -0.84 12.97 4.66
C VAL A 99 0.65 13.11 4.99
N GLN A 100 1.02 14.01 5.89
CA GLN A 100 2.42 14.24 6.28
C GLN A 100 3.11 13.07 6.99
N LEU A 101 2.37 12.06 7.47
CA LEU A 101 2.95 10.88 8.14
C LEU A 101 3.92 10.08 7.25
N GLY A 102 3.67 10.05 5.94
CA GLY A 102 4.56 9.41 4.97
C GLY A 102 5.89 10.15 4.74
N LEU A 103 5.99 11.41 5.20
CA LEU A 103 7.15 12.28 4.95
C LEU A 103 8.13 12.24 6.12
N LYS A 104 9.21 11.46 5.98
CA LYS A 104 10.30 11.40 6.96
C LYS A 104 11.49 12.25 6.51
N GLY A 105 12.25 12.79 7.46
CA GLY A 105 13.51 13.51 7.17
C GLY A 105 13.38 14.89 6.55
N LEU A 106 12.15 15.37 6.26
CA LEU A 106 11.89 16.68 5.68
C LEU A 106 11.58 17.74 6.74
N SER A 107 11.90 19.00 6.44
CA SER A 107 11.52 20.16 7.24
C SER A 107 9.99 20.36 7.27
N LYS A 108 9.51 21.15 8.22
CA LYS A 108 8.06 21.47 8.31
C LYS A 108 7.52 22.14 7.05
N GLU A 109 8.32 22.99 6.42
CA GLU A 109 7.93 23.72 5.21
C GLU A 109 7.82 22.79 4.01
N GLU A 110 8.81 21.91 3.81
CA GLU A 110 8.79 20.90 2.75
C GLU A 110 7.62 19.94 2.91
N LYS A 111 7.35 19.45 4.14
CA LYS A 111 6.19 18.60 4.42
C LYS A 111 4.88 19.31 4.08
N ARG A 112 4.75 20.58 4.43
CA ARG A 112 3.57 21.36 4.12
C ARG A 112 3.38 21.52 2.61
N LYS A 113 4.44 21.91 1.90
CA LYS A 113 4.41 22.08 0.44
C LYS A 113 3.99 20.79 -0.27
N LEU A 114 4.60 19.65 0.08
CA LEU A 114 4.26 18.37 -0.49
C LEU A 114 2.84 17.94 -0.13
N SER A 115 2.43 18.05 1.14
CA SER A 115 1.07 17.68 1.53
C SER A 115 0.02 18.55 0.83
N ASP A 116 0.27 19.86 0.65
CA ASP A 116 -0.64 20.75 -0.09
C ASP A 116 -0.78 20.30 -1.56
N GLN A 117 0.32 19.95 -2.23
CA GLN A 117 0.30 19.43 -3.62
C GLN A 117 -0.55 18.15 -3.76
N TYR A 118 -0.35 17.17 -2.87
CA TYR A 118 -1.11 15.92 -2.94
C TYR A 118 -2.56 16.07 -2.50
N LEU A 119 -2.87 17.00 -1.58
CA LEU A 119 -4.25 17.34 -1.23
C LEU A 119 -4.97 18.05 -2.38
N GLU A 120 -4.27 18.89 -3.13
CA GLU A 120 -4.81 19.51 -4.35
C GLU A 120 -5.11 18.46 -5.43
N LEU A 121 -4.17 17.51 -5.67
CA LEU A 121 -4.35 16.42 -6.62
C LEU A 121 -5.62 15.60 -6.35
N VAL A 122 -5.94 15.37 -5.08
CA VAL A 122 -7.16 14.64 -4.68
C VAL A 122 -8.36 15.55 -4.39
N LYS A 123 -8.28 16.85 -4.69
CA LYS A 123 -9.34 17.85 -4.50
C LYS A 123 -9.82 17.97 -3.04
N LEU A 124 -8.87 18.04 -2.10
CA LEU A 124 -9.11 18.18 -0.65
C LEU A 124 -8.39 19.38 -0.01
N SER A 125 -7.92 20.36 -0.79
CA SER A 125 -7.17 21.52 -0.29
C SER A 125 -7.92 22.30 0.79
N GLU A 126 -9.25 22.48 0.64
CA GLU A 126 -10.09 23.18 1.61
C GLU A 126 -10.31 22.39 2.92
N PHE A 127 -10.13 21.07 2.86
CA PHE A 127 -10.34 20.14 3.99
C PHE A 127 -9.06 19.78 4.75
N LYS A 128 -7.94 20.43 4.45
CA LYS A 128 -6.65 20.08 5.06
C LYS A 128 -6.61 20.18 6.59
N LYS A 129 -7.39 21.08 7.17
CA LYS A 129 -7.51 21.27 8.63
C LYS A 129 -8.62 20.41 9.25
N ALA A 130 -9.48 19.79 8.45
CA ALA A 130 -10.54 18.92 8.92
C ALA A 130 -9.99 17.64 9.53
N TYR A 131 -10.79 16.98 10.36
CA TYR A 131 -10.52 15.65 10.92
C TYR A 131 -11.27 14.57 10.12
N PRO A 132 -10.84 13.32 10.14
CA PRO A 132 -11.49 12.23 9.40
C PRO A 132 -13.00 12.11 9.65
N SER A 133 -13.45 12.35 10.87
CA SER A 133 -14.89 12.34 11.24
C SER A 133 -15.74 13.40 10.54
N GLN A 134 -15.12 14.41 9.96
CA GLN A 134 -15.80 15.52 9.25
C GLN A 134 -15.86 15.27 7.72
N LEU A 135 -15.31 14.16 7.24
CA LEU A 135 -15.26 13.82 5.83
C LEU A 135 -16.26 12.73 5.48
N SER A 136 -16.75 12.76 4.25
CA SER A 136 -17.46 11.60 3.68
C SER A 136 -16.50 10.43 3.46
N GLY A 137 -17.04 9.20 3.34
CA GLY A 137 -16.21 8.01 3.08
C GLY A 137 -15.32 8.16 1.83
N GLY A 138 -15.87 8.72 0.75
CA GLY A 138 -15.10 8.98 -0.48
C GLY A 138 -14.01 10.05 -0.30
N MET A 139 -14.24 11.07 0.52
CA MET A 139 -13.20 12.06 0.87
C MET A 139 -12.11 11.42 1.72
N SER A 140 -12.48 10.60 2.69
CA SER A 140 -11.53 9.88 3.55
C SER A 140 -10.65 8.91 2.72
N GLN A 141 -11.25 8.24 1.73
CA GLN A 141 -10.48 7.38 0.82
C GLN A 141 -9.51 8.19 -0.04
N ARG A 142 -9.92 9.34 -0.57
CA ARG A 142 -9.02 10.24 -1.32
C ARG A 142 -7.87 10.76 -0.45
N ALA A 143 -8.13 11.09 0.82
CA ALA A 143 -7.08 11.48 1.77
C ALA A 143 -6.10 10.33 2.04
N ALA A 144 -6.58 9.08 2.15
CA ALA A 144 -5.73 7.89 2.29
C ALA A 144 -4.86 7.65 1.05
N ILE A 145 -5.40 7.88 -0.14
CA ILE A 145 -4.64 7.86 -1.40
C ILE A 145 -3.53 8.91 -1.37
N ALA A 146 -3.83 10.17 -1.04
CA ALA A 146 -2.84 11.23 -0.92
C ALA A 146 -1.73 10.89 0.08
N ARG A 147 -2.08 10.30 1.24
CA ARG A 147 -1.12 9.82 2.24
C ARG A 147 -0.19 8.73 1.71
N SER A 148 -0.70 7.83 0.89
CA SER A 148 0.12 6.76 0.30
C SER A 148 1.00 7.27 -0.84
N LEU A 149 0.54 8.24 -1.62
CA LEU A 149 1.27 8.80 -2.75
C LEU A 149 2.35 9.81 -2.37
N VAL A 150 2.18 10.54 -1.25
CA VAL A 150 3.07 11.62 -0.85
C VAL A 150 4.51 11.16 -0.59
N SER A 151 4.69 9.90 -0.19
CA SER A 151 6.00 9.26 -0.03
C SER A 151 6.64 8.82 -1.34
N GLN A 152 5.94 8.99 -2.48
CA GLN A 152 6.37 8.61 -3.82
C GLN A 152 6.87 7.14 -3.87
N PRO A 153 6.03 6.18 -3.49
CA PRO A 153 6.42 4.78 -3.48
C PRO A 153 6.68 4.29 -4.90
N GLU A 154 7.59 3.36 -5.05
CA GLU A 154 7.93 2.74 -6.34
C GLU A 154 6.88 1.70 -6.79
N ILE A 155 6.16 1.11 -5.83
CA ILE A 155 5.02 0.23 -6.05
C ILE A 155 3.84 0.75 -5.24
N LEU A 156 2.69 0.92 -5.88
CA LEU A 156 1.42 1.25 -5.22
C LEU A 156 0.46 0.05 -5.31
N LEU A 157 -0.08 -0.35 -4.16
CA LEU A 157 -0.94 -1.53 -3.97
C LEU A 157 -2.34 -1.10 -3.49
#